data_d4ea2dd366693eae7b394c26b54a8408
#
_entry.id   d4ea2dd366693eae7b394c26b54a8408
#
_cell.length_a   1.000
_cell.length_b   1.000
_cell.length_c   1.000
_cell.angle_alpha   90.00
_cell.angle_beta   90.00
_cell.angle_gamma   90.00
#
_symmetry.space_group_name_H-M   'P 1'
#
loop_
_entity.id
_entity.type
_entity.pdbx_description
1 polymer ?
#
loop_
_entity_poly.entity_id
_entity_poly.type
_entity_poly.pdbx_seq_one_letter_code
_entity_poly.pdbx_strand_id
1 'polypeptide(L)'
;MFVVAAQYYAKEGMENEIASILQKMIPISSAEPGCALYTVNRSVDDPRKFLLYEQYHDRAGYDAHMATEPFKENILGKVVPMLESRVRDFYNVLTPA
;
A
#
# COMPACT_ATOMS: atom_id res chain seq x y z
N MET A 1 -0.34 3.10 16.94
CA MET A 1 -0.10 3.03 15.48
C MET A 1 -1.36 2.64 14.77
N PHE A 2 -1.65 3.34 13.69
CA PHE A 2 -2.75 3.04 12.79
C PHE A 2 -2.22 2.15 11.66
N VAL A 3 -2.81 0.97 11.48
CA VAL A 3 -2.36 -0.03 10.50
C VAL A 3 -3.30 -0.08 9.31
N VAL A 4 -2.73 -0.11 8.12
CA VAL A 4 -3.45 -0.36 6.88
C VAL A 4 -2.93 -1.66 6.28
N ALA A 5 -3.83 -2.61 6.04
CA ALA A 5 -3.55 -3.82 5.29
C ALA A 5 -4.34 -3.75 3.98
N ALA A 6 -3.65 -3.43 2.89
CA ALA A 6 -4.26 -3.30 1.58
C ALA A 6 -3.94 -4.54 0.74
N GLN A 7 -4.98 -5.24 0.32
CA GLN A 7 -4.83 -6.41 -0.55
C GLN A 7 -5.19 -6.02 -1.98
N TYR A 8 -4.26 -6.22 -2.90
CA TYR A 8 -4.43 -5.94 -4.32
C TYR A 8 -4.37 -7.23 -5.11
N TYR A 9 -5.30 -7.42 -6.02
CA TYR A 9 -5.25 -8.53 -6.98
C TYR A 9 -5.13 -7.97 -8.39
N ALA A 10 -4.03 -8.30 -9.07
CA ALA A 10 -3.72 -7.77 -10.40
C ALA A 10 -4.58 -8.42 -11.49
N LYS A 11 -4.96 -7.65 -12.49
CA LYS A 11 -5.45 -8.21 -13.75
C LYS A 11 -4.34 -9.06 -14.37
N GLU A 12 -4.73 -10.11 -15.07
CA GLU A 12 -3.79 -11.04 -15.71
C GLU A 12 -2.82 -10.30 -16.62
N GLY A 13 -1.53 -10.56 -16.45
CA GLY A 13 -0.47 -9.94 -17.22
C GLY A 13 0.01 -8.58 -16.71
N MET A 14 -0.66 -7.99 -15.71
CA MET A 14 -0.31 -6.67 -15.19
C MET A 14 0.57 -6.73 -13.92
N GLU A 15 0.79 -7.93 -13.38
CA GLU A 15 1.41 -8.11 -12.08
C GLU A 15 2.83 -7.54 -11.99
N ASN A 16 3.63 -7.66 -13.02
CA ASN A 16 5.03 -7.18 -12.96
C ASN A 16 5.13 -5.67 -13.06
N GLU A 17 4.28 -5.04 -13.85
CA GLU A 17 4.21 -3.57 -13.91
C GLU A 17 3.72 -2.99 -12.59
N ILE A 18 2.70 -3.61 -11.98
CA ILE A 18 2.22 -3.23 -10.65
C ILE A 18 3.34 -3.35 -9.63
N ALA A 19 4.05 -4.48 -9.61
CA ALA A 19 5.18 -4.68 -8.69
C ALA A 19 6.21 -3.57 -8.81
N SER A 20 6.56 -3.19 -10.04
CA SER A 20 7.55 -2.14 -10.31
C SER A 20 7.10 -0.78 -9.75
N ILE A 21 5.83 -0.42 -9.95
CA ILE A 21 5.29 0.85 -9.45
C ILE A 21 5.23 0.84 -7.92
N LEU A 22 4.77 -0.26 -7.32
CA LEU A 22 4.70 -0.39 -5.87
C LEU A 22 6.08 -0.31 -5.22
N GLN A 23 7.10 -0.91 -5.85
CA GLN A 23 8.47 -0.80 -5.36
C GLN A 23 8.99 0.64 -5.33
N LYS A 24 8.62 1.45 -6.32
CA LYS A 24 8.97 2.88 -6.34
C LYS A 24 8.33 3.64 -5.18
N MET A 25 7.14 3.23 -4.77
CA MET A 25 6.43 3.88 -3.67
C MET A 25 7.04 3.62 -2.30
N ILE A 26 7.83 2.54 -2.14
CA ILE A 26 8.41 2.20 -0.84
C ILE A 26 9.25 3.33 -0.25
N PRO A 27 10.30 3.85 -0.93
CA PRO A 27 11.08 4.94 -0.35
C PRO A 27 10.29 6.25 -0.26
N ILE A 28 9.38 6.51 -1.20
CA ILE A 28 8.57 7.72 -1.21
C ILE A 28 7.63 7.74 0.00
N SER A 29 6.89 6.67 0.22
CA SER A 29 5.93 6.58 1.33
C SER A 29 6.63 6.48 2.68
N SER A 30 7.75 5.76 2.74
CA SER A 30 8.53 5.61 3.97
C SER A 30 9.12 6.94 4.46
N ALA A 31 9.33 7.90 3.56
CA ALA A 31 9.86 9.22 3.90
C ALA A 31 8.79 10.20 4.42
N GLU A 32 7.50 9.84 4.35
CA GLU A 32 6.43 10.70 4.82
C GLU A 32 6.49 10.83 6.35
N PRO A 33 6.31 12.05 6.89
CA PRO A 33 6.44 12.26 8.35
C PRO A 33 5.47 11.43 9.18
N GLY A 34 4.28 11.15 8.67
CA GLY A 34 3.27 10.35 9.39
C GLY A 34 3.45 8.85 9.25
N CYS A 35 4.35 8.37 8.39
CA CYS A 35 4.55 6.96 8.09
C CYS A 35 5.61 6.35 9.01
N ALA A 36 5.23 5.29 9.73
CA ALA A 36 6.16 4.55 10.59
C ALA A 36 6.74 3.33 9.88
N LEU A 37 5.98 2.70 8.99
CA LEU A 37 6.40 1.51 8.26
C LEU A 37 5.60 1.40 6.97
N TYR A 38 6.27 1.10 5.87
CA TYR A 38 5.62 0.86 4.59
C TYR A 38 6.28 -0.32 3.89
N THR A 39 5.56 -1.42 3.75
CA THR A 39 6.08 -2.62 3.08
C THR A 39 5.14 -3.03 1.96
N VAL A 40 5.73 -3.55 0.89
CA VAL A 40 5.02 -4.14 -0.23
C VAL A 40 5.40 -5.60 -0.30
N ASN A 41 4.41 -6.48 -0.27
CA ASN A 41 4.61 -7.92 -0.21
C ASN A 41 3.87 -8.58 -1.37
N ARG A 42 4.51 -9.58 -1.98
CA ARG A 42 3.89 -10.38 -3.03
C ARG A 42 3.69 -11.80 -2.49
N SER A 43 2.53 -12.38 -2.77
CA SER A 43 2.23 -13.76 -2.37
C SER A 43 3.26 -14.73 -2.99
N VAL A 44 3.72 -15.68 -2.17
CA VAL A 44 4.63 -16.74 -2.65
C VAL A 44 3.92 -17.77 -3.52
N ASP A 45 2.58 -17.85 -3.40
CA ASP A 45 1.77 -18.84 -4.12
C ASP A 45 1.07 -18.25 -5.35
N ASP A 46 0.87 -16.93 -5.38
CA ASP A 46 0.15 -16.26 -6.46
C ASP A 46 0.83 -14.92 -6.80
N PRO A 47 1.55 -14.82 -7.94
CA PRO A 47 2.29 -13.61 -8.30
C PRO A 47 1.39 -12.39 -8.59
N ARG A 48 0.07 -12.58 -8.71
CA ARG A 48 -0.89 -11.52 -8.94
C ARG A 48 -1.42 -10.91 -7.64
N LYS A 49 -1.11 -11.52 -6.49
CA LYS A 49 -1.63 -11.10 -5.19
C LYS A 49 -0.57 -10.34 -4.41
N PHE A 50 -0.94 -9.13 -3.97
CA PHE A 50 -0.07 -8.25 -3.20
C PHE A 50 -0.72 -7.88 -1.88
N LEU A 51 0.13 -7.71 -0.86
CA LEU A 51 -0.24 -7.13 0.43
C LEU A 51 0.64 -5.92 0.68
N LEU A 52 0.03 -4.75 0.81
CA LEU A 52 0.67 -3.54 1.29
C LEU A 52 0.37 -3.45 2.78
N TYR A 53 1.41 -3.62 3.60
CA TYR A 53 1.29 -3.51 5.04
C TYR A 53 1.95 -2.22 5.49
N GLU A 54 1.15 -1.32 6.07
CA GLU A 54 1.54 0.05 6.35
C GLU A 54 1.18 0.41 7.78
N GLN A 55 2.08 1.17 8.44
CA GLN A 55 1.79 1.73 9.76
C GLN A 55 2.00 3.23 9.72
N TYR A 56 1.04 3.96 10.27
CA TYR A 56 1.10 5.41 10.45
C TYR A 56 1.00 5.72 11.93
N HIS A 57 1.57 6.86 12.36
CA HIS A 57 1.51 7.25 13.77
C HIS A 57 0.07 7.43 14.26
N ASP A 58 -0.80 7.90 13.37
CA ASP A 58 -2.23 8.02 13.60
C ASP A 58 -2.97 8.02 12.25
N ARG A 59 -4.29 8.12 12.28
CA ARG A 59 -5.09 8.16 11.05
C ARG A 59 -4.79 9.39 10.21
N ALA A 60 -4.47 10.52 10.82
CA ALA A 60 -4.12 11.73 10.09
C ALA A 60 -2.90 11.51 9.19
N GLY A 61 -1.94 10.68 9.63
CA GLY A 61 -0.78 10.31 8.80
C GLY A 61 -1.18 9.53 7.55
N TYR A 62 -2.15 8.63 7.67
CA TYR A 62 -2.69 7.91 6.51
C TYR A 62 -3.46 8.84 5.58
N ASP A 63 -4.29 9.72 6.13
CA ASP A 63 -5.03 10.70 5.32
C ASP A 63 -4.07 11.60 4.54
N ALA A 64 -2.97 12.04 5.18
CA ALA A 64 -1.92 12.81 4.52
C ALA A 64 -1.24 12.02 3.40
N HIS A 65 -0.98 10.72 3.62
CA HIS A 65 -0.43 9.82 2.60
C HIS A 65 -1.31 9.78 1.35
N MET A 66 -2.61 9.61 1.53
CA MET A 66 -3.56 9.55 0.41
C MET A 66 -3.71 10.88 -0.32
N ALA A 67 -3.36 11.99 0.32
CA ALA A 67 -3.42 13.32 -0.28
C ALA A 67 -2.17 13.70 -1.07
N THR A 68 -1.11 12.89 -1.01
CA THR A 68 0.14 13.19 -1.73
C THR A 68 -0.02 12.99 -3.24
N GLU A 69 0.75 13.75 -4.02
CA GLU A 69 0.78 13.58 -5.48
C GLU A 69 1.29 12.21 -5.90
N PRO A 70 2.36 11.65 -5.29
CA PRO A 70 2.81 10.30 -5.64
C PRO A 70 1.74 9.23 -5.46
N PHE A 71 0.94 9.30 -4.38
CA PHE A 71 -0.16 8.36 -4.17
C PHE A 71 -1.22 8.50 -5.27
N LYS A 72 -1.66 9.72 -5.53
CA LYS A 72 -2.69 9.98 -6.55
C LYS A 72 -2.22 9.55 -7.94
N GLU A 73 -1.00 9.88 -8.29
CA GLU A 73 -0.45 9.60 -9.62
C GLU A 73 -0.15 8.11 -9.81
N ASN A 74 0.53 7.49 -8.86
CA ASN A 74 1.02 6.12 -9.01
C ASN A 74 0.00 5.08 -8.55
N ILE A 75 -0.63 5.27 -7.41
CA ILE A 75 -1.59 4.28 -6.89
C ILE A 75 -2.94 4.44 -7.58
N LEU A 76 -3.58 5.61 -7.45
CA LEU A 76 -4.91 5.81 -8.03
C LEU A 76 -4.87 5.88 -9.55
N GLY A 77 -3.86 6.53 -10.12
CA GLY A 77 -3.78 6.77 -11.56
C GLY A 77 -3.24 5.61 -12.38
N LYS A 78 -2.37 4.77 -11.83
CA LYS A 78 -1.70 3.69 -12.56
C LYS A 78 -2.02 2.31 -12.03
N VAL A 79 -1.84 2.07 -10.72
CA VAL A 79 -2.01 0.73 -10.14
C VAL A 79 -3.47 0.32 -10.13
N VAL A 80 -4.35 1.15 -9.57
CA VAL A 80 -5.78 0.80 -9.42
C VAL A 80 -6.43 0.38 -10.73
N PRO A 81 -6.21 1.07 -11.88
CA PRO A 81 -6.76 0.61 -13.15
C PRO A 81 -6.29 -0.77 -13.61
N MET A 82 -5.15 -1.26 -13.10
CA MET A 82 -4.61 -2.58 -13.42
C MET A 82 -5.04 -3.68 -12.44
N LEU A 83 -5.92 -3.36 -11.48
CA LEU A 83 -6.39 -4.31 -10.47
C LEU A 83 -7.76 -4.88 -10.82
N GLU A 84 -7.95 -6.18 -10.53
CA GLU A 84 -9.27 -6.80 -10.48
C GLU A 84 -9.99 -6.44 -9.18
N SER A 85 -9.24 -6.39 -8.06
CA SER A 85 -9.80 -6.08 -6.76
C SER A 85 -8.81 -5.36 -5.87
N ARG A 86 -9.35 -4.58 -4.94
CA ARG A 86 -8.60 -3.85 -3.94
C ARG A 86 -9.43 -3.81 -2.65
N VAL A 87 -8.88 -4.40 -1.59
CA VAL A 87 -9.51 -4.42 -0.28
C VAL A 87 -8.57 -3.78 0.73
N ARG A 88 -9.07 -2.84 1.51
CA ARG A 88 -8.30 -2.18 2.57
C ARG A 88 -8.96 -2.44 3.90
N ASP A 89 -8.19 -2.97 4.84
CA ASP A 89 -8.61 -3.17 6.22
C ASP A 89 -7.74 -2.32 7.13
N PHE A 90 -8.35 -1.82 8.21
CA PHE A 90 -7.71 -0.90 9.14
C PHE A 90 -7.68 -1.49 10.54
N TYR A 91 -6.58 -1.30 11.23
CA TYR A 91 -6.35 -1.87 12.55
C TYR A 91 -5.63 -0.89 13.46
N ASN A 92 -5.77 -1.09 14.75
CA ASN A 92 -4.89 -0.46 15.72
C ASN A 92 -3.92 -1.51 16.26
N VAL A 93 -2.64 -1.14 16.37
CA VAL A 93 -1.67 -2.02 17.02
C VAL A 93 -2.04 -2.15 18.49
N LEU A 94 -2.11 -3.39 18.99
CA LEU A 94 -2.30 -3.63 20.40
C LEU A 94 -0.94 -3.63 21.10
N THR A 95 -0.88 -2.90 22.21
CA THR A 95 0.31 -2.91 23.06
C THR A 95 0.21 -4.02 24.10
N PRO A 96 1.34 -4.51 24.63
CA PRO A 96 1.33 -5.50 25.71
C PRO A 96 0.53 -5.01 26.92
N ALA A 97 -0.18 -5.91 27.56
CA ALA A 97 -0.98 -5.62 28.76
C ALA A 97 -0.06 -5.32 29.97
#